data_222c50af9383dbbd1ec6f601d5d646b1
#
_entry.id   222c50af9383dbbd1ec6f601d5d646b1
#
_cell.length_a   1.000
_cell.length_b   1.000
_cell.length_c   1.000
_cell.angle_alpha   90.00
_cell.angle_beta   90.00
_cell.angle_gamma   90.00
#
_symmetry.space_group_name_H-M   'P 1'
#
loop_
_entity.id
_entity.type
_entity.pdbx_description
1 polymer ?
#
loop_
_entity_poly.entity_id
_entity_poly.type
_entity_poly.pdbx_seq_one_letter_code
_entity_poly.pdbx_strand_id
1 'polypeptide(L)'
;AASDVYKRQVHPFIKRRNGEEPVTVEHPSMSRALERTLGVPLFQEQLMQLAVDVAGFDASEADQLRRAMGSKRSPEKMERLRQRFYEGMENLHGITGDTADRIFEKMAAFANFGFPESHSQSFASLVFYSSWFKLHHPAAFCAALLRAQPMGFYSPQTLVADARRHGVAVHRPDINASLAHATLENEG
;
A
#
# COMPACT_ATOMS: atom_id res chain seq x y z
N ALA A 1 -0.18 -3.75 30.85
CA ALA A 1 1.20 -3.38 30.41
C ALA A 1 1.48 -3.87 28.96
N ALA A 2 1.20 -5.12 28.56
CA ALA A 2 1.42 -5.59 27.20
C ALA A 2 0.47 -4.94 26.16
N SER A 3 -0.75 -4.61 26.57
CA SER A 3 -1.75 -3.96 25.72
C SER A 3 -1.39 -2.51 25.35
N ASP A 4 -0.69 -1.79 26.22
CA ASP A 4 -0.33 -0.38 25.98
C ASP A 4 0.90 -0.21 25.08
N VAL A 5 1.81 -1.19 25.05
CA VAL A 5 2.94 -1.23 24.12
C VAL A 5 2.43 -1.50 22.69
N TYR A 6 1.44 -2.38 22.53
CA TYR A 6 0.82 -2.66 21.24
C TYR A 6 0.02 -1.46 20.68
N LYS A 7 -0.68 -0.72 21.56
CA LYS A 7 -1.42 0.50 21.17
C LYS A 7 -0.51 1.63 20.68
N ARG A 8 0.74 1.72 21.15
CA ARG A 8 1.72 2.71 20.70
C ARG A 8 2.28 2.43 19.31
N GLN A 9 2.13 1.21 18.79
CA GLN A 9 2.61 0.80 17.46
C GLN A 9 1.55 0.88 16.36
N VAL A 10 0.31 1.24 16.67
CA VAL A 10 -0.75 1.36 15.67
C VAL A 10 -0.48 2.59 14.81
N HIS A 11 -0.45 2.38 13.49
CA HIS A 11 -0.20 3.44 12.51
C HIS A 11 -1.20 4.59 12.67
N PRO A 12 -0.79 5.87 12.60
CA PRO A 12 -1.66 7.03 12.80
C PRO A 12 -2.96 7.00 11.97
N PHE A 13 -2.90 6.50 10.74
CA PHE A 13 -4.09 6.32 9.91
C PHE A 13 -5.16 5.44 10.58
N ILE A 14 -4.76 4.33 11.21
CA ILE A 14 -5.70 3.41 11.88
C ILE A 14 -6.33 4.10 13.08
N LYS A 15 -5.55 4.80 13.88
CA LYS A 15 -6.06 5.56 15.04
C LYS A 15 -7.06 6.63 14.62
N ARG A 16 -6.76 7.39 13.57
CA ARG A 16 -7.65 8.43 13.04
C ARG A 16 -8.92 7.83 12.45
N ARG A 17 -8.81 6.71 11.74
CA ARG A 17 -9.96 5.97 11.21
C ARG A 17 -10.89 5.46 12.32
N ASN A 18 -10.32 5.04 13.44
CA ASN A 18 -11.08 4.57 14.61
C ASN A 18 -11.61 5.70 15.49
N GLY A 19 -11.29 6.97 15.20
CA GLY A 19 -11.65 8.12 16.03
C GLY A 19 -10.83 8.26 17.31
N GLU A 20 -9.70 7.56 17.42
CA GLU A 20 -8.80 7.61 18.58
C GLU A 20 -7.88 8.84 18.56
N GLU A 21 -7.66 9.43 17.38
CA GLU A 21 -6.90 10.66 17.18
C GLU A 21 -7.65 11.60 16.22
N PRO A 22 -7.57 12.93 16.40
CA PRO A 22 -8.18 13.88 15.47
C PRO A 22 -7.44 13.88 14.12
N VAL A 23 -8.19 14.13 13.04
CA VAL A 23 -7.60 14.34 11.72
C VAL A 23 -7.01 15.75 11.67
N THR A 24 -5.70 15.86 11.57
CA THR A 24 -4.98 17.13 11.49
C THR A 24 -3.97 17.12 10.35
N VAL A 25 -3.79 18.31 9.74
CA VAL A 25 -2.73 18.59 8.77
C VAL A 25 -1.94 19.80 9.25
N GLU A 26 -0.68 19.91 8.87
CA GLU A 26 0.19 21.02 9.30
C GLU A 26 -0.24 22.36 8.70
N HIS A 27 -0.80 22.32 7.48
CA HIS A 27 -1.31 23.50 6.80
C HIS A 27 -2.49 23.12 5.89
N PRO A 28 -3.50 24.00 5.70
CA PRO A 28 -4.67 23.72 4.87
C PRO A 28 -4.35 23.32 3.42
N SER A 29 -3.26 23.83 2.83
CA SER A 29 -2.81 23.44 1.48
C SER A 29 -2.52 21.95 1.32
N MET A 30 -2.28 21.21 2.41
CA MET A 30 -2.04 19.77 2.39
C MET A 30 -3.35 18.95 2.32
N SER A 31 -4.50 19.58 2.56
CA SER A 31 -5.78 18.88 2.71
C SER A 31 -6.15 18.07 1.47
N ARG A 32 -6.05 18.67 0.28
CA ARG A 32 -6.37 18.02 -0.98
C ARG A 32 -5.60 16.72 -1.20
N ALA A 33 -4.32 16.71 -0.88
CA ALA A 33 -3.46 15.54 -1.05
C ALA A 33 -3.74 14.47 0.01
N LEU A 34 -4.14 14.85 1.24
CA LEU A 34 -4.18 13.96 2.39
C LEU A 34 -5.59 13.64 2.92
N GLU A 35 -6.64 14.27 2.41
CA GLU A 35 -8.02 14.08 2.89
C GLU A 35 -8.44 12.61 2.88
N ARG A 36 -8.21 11.90 1.78
CA ARG A 36 -8.56 10.48 1.62
C ARG A 36 -7.84 9.55 2.59
N THR A 37 -6.74 9.99 3.14
CA THR A 37 -5.90 9.22 4.07
C THR A 37 -5.85 9.85 5.47
N LEU A 38 -6.86 10.63 5.81
CA LEU A 38 -7.05 11.22 7.13
C LEU A 38 -5.83 12.03 7.62
N GLY A 39 -5.23 12.80 6.70
CA GLY A 39 -4.07 13.63 7.01
C GLY A 39 -2.74 12.87 7.14
N VAL A 40 -2.69 11.60 6.77
CA VAL A 40 -1.47 10.76 6.83
C VAL A 40 -1.03 10.41 5.42
N PRO A 41 0.20 10.74 4.99
CA PRO A 41 0.70 10.28 3.70
C PRO A 41 0.90 8.76 3.69
N LEU A 42 0.34 8.08 2.69
CA LEU A 42 0.43 6.63 2.49
C LEU A 42 0.96 6.26 1.11
N PHE A 43 0.70 7.09 0.10
CA PHE A 43 1.00 6.78 -1.29
C PHE A 43 2.03 7.74 -1.87
N GLN A 44 2.89 7.24 -2.75
CA GLN A 44 3.93 8.05 -3.42
C GLN A 44 3.31 9.21 -4.23
N GLU A 45 2.14 9.00 -4.81
CA GLU A 45 1.39 10.00 -5.55
C GLU A 45 0.98 11.19 -4.66
N GLN A 46 0.71 10.93 -3.37
CA GLN A 46 0.42 12.00 -2.41
C GLN A 46 1.63 12.88 -2.14
N LEU A 47 2.86 12.32 -2.15
CA LEU A 47 4.09 13.11 -2.03
C LEU A 47 4.23 14.11 -3.19
N MET A 48 3.96 13.64 -4.42
CA MET A 48 3.99 14.48 -5.60
C MET A 48 2.90 15.57 -5.55
N GLN A 49 1.68 15.18 -5.14
CA GLN A 49 0.58 16.13 -4.99
C GLN A 49 0.87 17.18 -3.91
N LEU A 50 1.49 16.79 -2.78
CA LEU A 50 1.94 17.73 -1.76
C LEU A 50 2.97 18.73 -2.31
N ALA A 51 3.94 18.27 -3.11
CA ALA A 51 4.92 19.14 -3.71
C ALA A 51 4.27 20.19 -4.65
N VAL A 52 3.24 19.78 -5.40
CA VAL A 52 2.47 20.70 -6.25
C VAL A 52 1.63 21.66 -5.41
N ASP A 53 0.83 21.17 -4.48
CA ASP A 53 -0.16 21.96 -3.74
C ASP A 53 0.48 22.90 -2.70
N VAL A 54 1.60 22.49 -2.11
CA VAL A 54 2.24 23.23 -1.01
C VAL A 54 3.38 24.12 -1.48
N ALA A 55 4.12 23.70 -2.52
CA ALA A 55 5.31 24.41 -2.97
C ALA A 55 5.28 24.82 -4.45
N GLY A 56 4.17 24.58 -5.16
CA GLY A 56 4.00 24.98 -6.57
C GLY A 56 4.97 24.31 -7.52
N PHE A 57 5.32 23.07 -7.27
CA PHE A 57 6.13 22.27 -8.19
C PHE A 57 5.30 21.93 -9.42
N ASP A 58 5.95 21.90 -10.58
CA ASP A 58 5.36 21.23 -11.72
C ASP A 58 5.47 19.69 -11.59
N ALA A 59 4.81 18.96 -12.49
CA ALA A 59 4.79 17.49 -12.42
C ALA A 59 6.19 16.86 -12.55
N SER A 60 7.07 17.48 -13.33
CA SER A 60 8.46 17.01 -13.51
C SER A 60 9.31 17.27 -12.27
N GLU A 61 9.18 18.46 -11.68
CA GLU A 61 9.86 18.82 -10.43
C GLU A 61 9.40 17.89 -9.28
N ALA A 62 8.09 17.63 -9.18
CA ALA A 62 7.53 16.75 -8.16
C ALA A 62 8.04 15.31 -8.28
N ASP A 63 8.16 14.76 -9.50
CA ASP A 63 8.75 13.45 -9.72
C ASP A 63 10.27 13.42 -9.43
N GLN A 64 10.98 14.49 -9.77
CA GLN A 64 12.39 14.62 -9.38
C GLN A 64 12.58 14.65 -7.87
N LEU A 65 11.73 15.37 -7.13
CA LEU A 65 11.75 15.38 -5.67
C LEU A 65 11.50 13.99 -5.09
N ARG A 66 10.47 13.30 -5.57
CA ARG A 66 10.15 11.93 -5.17
C ARG A 66 11.34 10.97 -5.36
N ARG A 67 11.98 11.03 -6.54
CA ARG A 67 13.16 10.19 -6.83
C ARG A 67 14.38 10.55 -5.99
N ALA A 68 14.60 11.84 -5.74
CA ALA A 68 15.72 12.32 -4.93
C ALA A 68 15.56 11.90 -3.46
N MET A 69 14.36 12.02 -2.91
CA MET A 69 14.04 11.60 -1.53
C MET A 69 14.21 10.08 -1.32
N GLY A 70 13.87 9.26 -2.33
CA GLY A 70 14.05 7.80 -2.28
C GLY A 70 15.48 7.32 -2.58
N SER A 71 16.41 8.22 -2.91
CA SER A 71 17.76 7.88 -3.33
C SER A 71 18.82 8.62 -2.54
N LYS A 72 19.70 7.89 -1.87
CA LYS A 72 20.85 8.47 -1.15
C LYS A 72 22.02 8.92 -2.08
N ARG A 73 21.82 8.90 -3.41
CA ARG A 73 22.92 9.01 -4.38
C ARG A 73 23.31 10.43 -4.79
N SER A 74 22.53 11.46 -4.45
CA SER A 74 22.84 12.84 -4.87
C SER A 74 22.41 13.88 -3.82
N PRO A 75 23.23 14.12 -2.78
CA PRO A 75 22.95 15.12 -1.75
C PRO A 75 22.75 16.54 -2.32
N GLU A 76 23.54 16.93 -3.31
CA GLU A 76 23.45 18.26 -3.94
C GLU A 76 22.12 18.48 -4.67
N LYS A 77 21.63 17.45 -5.38
CA LYS A 77 20.33 17.53 -6.05
C LYS A 77 19.20 17.63 -5.02
N MET A 78 19.31 16.88 -3.94
CA MET A 78 18.33 16.92 -2.86
C MET A 78 18.30 18.29 -2.21
N GLU A 79 19.45 18.92 -1.94
CA GLU A 79 19.51 20.23 -1.32
C GLU A 79 18.90 21.32 -2.21
N ARG A 80 19.15 21.29 -3.52
CA ARG A 80 18.51 22.23 -4.48
C ARG A 80 16.98 22.08 -4.50
N LEU A 81 16.49 20.85 -4.50
CA LEU A 81 15.05 20.59 -4.48
C LEU A 81 14.42 20.98 -3.14
N ARG A 82 15.15 20.80 -2.05
CA ARG A 82 14.75 21.27 -0.73
C ARG A 82 14.61 22.78 -0.71
N GLN A 83 15.63 23.52 -1.13
CA GLN A 83 15.59 24.98 -1.21
C GLN A 83 14.42 25.47 -2.05
N ARG A 84 14.23 24.92 -3.26
CA ARG A 84 13.11 25.23 -4.14
C ARG A 84 11.75 24.96 -3.48
N PHE A 85 11.66 23.91 -2.65
CA PHE A 85 10.43 23.58 -1.92
C PHE A 85 10.12 24.62 -0.84
N TYR A 86 11.12 25.07 -0.08
CA TYR A 86 10.96 26.12 0.92
C TYR A 86 10.56 27.46 0.29
N GLU A 87 11.24 27.86 -0.79
CA GLU A 87 10.88 29.06 -1.55
C GLU A 87 9.45 29.00 -2.08
N GLY A 88 9.01 27.83 -2.55
CA GLY A 88 7.64 27.61 -3.02
C GLY A 88 6.61 27.73 -1.90
N MET A 89 6.88 27.16 -0.74
CA MET A 89 6.01 27.27 0.44
C MET A 89 5.86 28.73 0.90
N GLU A 90 6.94 29.47 0.96
CA GLU A 90 6.93 30.89 1.32
C GLU A 90 6.16 31.72 0.30
N ASN A 91 6.48 31.57 -0.98
CA ASN A 91 5.89 32.38 -2.06
C ASN A 91 4.38 32.14 -2.24
N LEU A 92 3.92 30.87 -2.12
CA LEU A 92 2.51 30.55 -2.35
C LEU A 92 1.62 30.72 -1.13
N HIS A 93 2.15 30.42 0.04
CA HIS A 93 1.34 30.31 1.25
C HIS A 93 1.88 31.08 2.44
N GLY A 94 3.04 31.73 2.32
CA GLY A 94 3.72 32.40 3.44
C GLY A 94 4.19 31.43 4.52
N ILE A 95 4.38 30.14 4.20
CA ILE A 95 4.81 29.10 5.13
C ILE A 95 6.33 29.19 5.31
N THR A 96 6.77 29.48 6.52
CA THR A 96 8.19 29.63 6.88
C THR A 96 8.49 28.99 8.24
N GLY A 97 9.76 28.93 8.64
CA GLY A 97 10.22 28.48 9.95
C GLY A 97 9.80 27.07 10.30
N ASP A 98 9.46 26.83 11.55
CA ASP A 98 9.14 25.48 12.11
C ASP A 98 8.03 24.77 11.37
N THR A 99 7.06 25.49 10.79
CA THR A 99 5.98 24.87 10.02
C THR A 99 6.48 24.31 8.69
N ALA A 100 7.33 25.06 8.00
CA ALA A 100 7.98 24.61 6.78
C ALA A 100 8.86 23.37 7.05
N ASP A 101 9.63 23.39 8.13
CA ASP A 101 10.49 22.28 8.55
C ASP A 101 9.66 21.02 8.82
N ARG A 102 8.58 21.11 9.61
CA ARG A 102 7.70 19.98 9.90
C ARG A 102 7.06 19.37 8.65
N ILE A 103 6.64 20.21 7.70
CA ILE A 103 6.08 19.74 6.43
C ILE A 103 7.13 18.97 5.64
N PHE A 104 8.32 19.56 5.48
CA PHE A 104 9.39 18.93 4.73
C PHE A 104 9.88 17.62 5.38
N GLU A 105 10.05 17.61 6.70
CA GLU A 105 10.45 16.41 7.45
C GLU A 105 9.43 15.28 7.33
N LYS A 106 8.13 15.57 7.39
CA LYS A 106 7.07 14.58 7.15
C LYS A 106 7.15 13.99 5.75
N MET A 107 7.36 14.82 4.74
CA MET A 107 7.54 14.37 3.37
C MET A 107 8.79 13.51 3.20
N ALA A 108 9.92 13.94 3.77
CA ALA A 108 11.19 13.22 3.69
C ALA A 108 11.13 11.86 4.42
N ALA A 109 10.54 11.83 5.61
CA ALA A 109 10.33 10.59 6.34
C ALA A 109 9.46 9.59 5.57
N PHE A 110 8.43 10.09 4.90
CA PHE A 110 7.52 9.26 4.13
C PHE A 110 8.11 8.79 2.80
N ALA A 111 8.99 9.54 2.17
CA ALA A 111 9.52 9.23 0.83
C ALA A 111 10.20 7.85 0.72
N ASN A 112 10.70 7.32 1.83
CA ASN A 112 11.32 6.00 1.89
C ASN A 112 10.30 4.85 2.08
N PHE A 113 9.05 5.15 2.45
CA PHE A 113 8.03 4.18 2.82
C PHE A 113 6.77 4.25 1.96
N GLY A 114 6.66 5.24 1.09
CA GLY A 114 5.50 5.45 0.24
C GLY A 114 5.26 4.28 -0.71
N PHE A 115 4.01 3.83 -0.79
CA PHE A 115 3.59 2.72 -1.65
C PHE A 115 2.87 3.28 -2.89
N PRO A 116 3.09 2.74 -4.10
CA PRO A 116 2.36 3.18 -5.30
C PRO A 116 0.85 2.88 -5.16
N GLU A 117 0.01 3.90 -5.32
CA GLU A 117 -1.44 3.76 -5.20
C GLU A 117 -2.02 2.83 -6.27
N SER A 118 -1.55 2.94 -7.50
CA SER A 118 -1.94 2.06 -8.62
C SER A 118 -1.67 0.59 -8.32
N HIS A 119 -0.54 0.29 -7.67
CA HIS A 119 -0.21 -1.06 -7.24
C HIS A 119 -1.17 -1.55 -6.15
N SER A 120 -1.52 -0.70 -5.19
CA SER A 120 -2.54 -1.02 -4.16
C SER A 120 -3.90 -1.34 -4.77
N GLN A 121 -4.34 -0.56 -5.75
CA GLN A 121 -5.61 -0.78 -6.44
C GLN A 121 -5.61 -2.08 -7.24
N SER A 122 -4.52 -2.39 -7.93
CA SER A 122 -4.36 -3.65 -8.66
C SER A 122 -4.44 -4.85 -7.72
N PHE A 123 -3.77 -4.79 -6.57
CA PHE A 123 -3.84 -5.86 -5.58
C PHE A 123 -5.23 -5.97 -4.95
N ALA A 124 -5.91 -4.86 -4.65
CA ALA A 124 -7.27 -4.88 -4.14
C ALA A 124 -8.24 -5.58 -5.13
N SER A 125 -8.09 -5.32 -6.43
CA SER A 125 -8.85 -6.01 -7.48
C SER A 125 -8.56 -7.51 -7.51
N LEU A 126 -7.29 -7.91 -7.45
CA LEU A 126 -6.91 -9.32 -7.39
C LEU A 126 -7.46 -10.02 -6.15
N VAL A 127 -7.42 -9.37 -4.99
CA VAL A 127 -7.99 -9.90 -3.74
C VAL A 127 -9.50 -10.07 -3.87
N PHE A 128 -10.19 -9.10 -4.47
CA PHE A 128 -11.64 -9.18 -4.68
C PHE A 128 -12.00 -10.38 -5.58
N TYR A 129 -11.38 -10.51 -6.73
CA TYR A 129 -11.63 -11.63 -7.65
C TYR A 129 -11.26 -12.98 -7.02
N SER A 130 -10.12 -13.08 -6.35
CA SER A 130 -9.69 -14.29 -5.68
C SER A 130 -10.68 -14.72 -4.59
N SER A 131 -11.15 -13.76 -3.81
CA SER A 131 -12.14 -14.01 -2.74
C SER A 131 -13.48 -14.45 -3.33
N TRP A 132 -13.91 -13.84 -4.43
CA TRP A 132 -15.12 -14.21 -5.13
C TRP A 132 -15.05 -15.66 -5.67
N PHE A 133 -13.95 -16.03 -6.35
CA PHE A 133 -13.77 -17.41 -6.82
C PHE A 133 -13.69 -18.39 -5.67
N LYS A 134 -12.98 -18.06 -4.59
CA LYS A 134 -12.92 -18.92 -3.39
C LYS A 134 -14.29 -19.16 -2.77
N LEU A 135 -15.15 -18.13 -2.75
CA LEU A 135 -16.49 -18.23 -2.18
C LEU A 135 -17.47 -19.02 -3.07
N HIS A 136 -17.49 -18.71 -4.36
CA HIS A 136 -18.52 -19.24 -5.27
C HIS A 136 -18.08 -20.50 -6.03
N HIS A 137 -16.77 -20.72 -6.19
CA HIS A 137 -16.20 -21.83 -6.94
C HIS A 137 -14.97 -22.42 -6.21
N PRO A 138 -15.13 -22.86 -4.93
CA PRO A 138 -13.98 -23.26 -4.09
C PRO A 138 -13.19 -24.44 -4.65
N ALA A 139 -13.85 -25.41 -5.30
CA ALA A 139 -13.20 -26.54 -5.94
C ALA A 139 -12.32 -26.09 -7.11
N ALA A 140 -12.85 -25.26 -8.01
CA ALA A 140 -12.10 -24.73 -9.14
C ALA A 140 -10.93 -23.85 -8.67
N PHE A 141 -11.14 -23.03 -7.64
CA PHE A 141 -10.11 -22.20 -7.04
C PHE A 141 -8.96 -23.04 -6.45
N CYS A 142 -9.28 -24.10 -5.72
CA CYS A 142 -8.28 -25.03 -5.18
C CYS A 142 -7.48 -25.73 -6.30
N ALA A 143 -8.16 -26.25 -7.32
CA ALA A 143 -7.52 -26.89 -8.46
C ALA A 143 -6.59 -25.93 -9.21
N ALA A 144 -7.01 -24.68 -9.44
CA ALA A 144 -6.19 -23.65 -10.08
C ALA A 144 -4.92 -23.33 -9.27
N LEU A 145 -5.02 -23.19 -7.95
CA LEU A 145 -3.87 -22.96 -7.07
C LEU A 145 -2.90 -24.14 -7.04
N LEU A 146 -3.42 -25.38 -7.03
CA LEU A 146 -2.60 -26.58 -7.13
C LEU A 146 -1.85 -26.68 -8.46
N ARG A 147 -2.48 -26.26 -9.56
CA ARG A 147 -1.83 -26.19 -10.89
C ARG A 147 -0.77 -25.10 -11.00
N ALA A 148 -0.91 -24.03 -10.23
CA ALA A 148 0.02 -22.89 -10.24
C ALA A 148 1.30 -23.15 -9.40
N GLN A 149 1.48 -24.35 -8.83
CA GLN A 149 2.68 -24.69 -8.07
C GLN A 149 3.92 -24.74 -8.99
N PRO A 150 5.11 -24.31 -8.46
CA PRO A 150 5.39 -23.91 -7.08
C PRO A 150 4.90 -22.50 -6.76
N MET A 151 4.17 -22.35 -5.64
CA MET A 151 3.77 -21.03 -5.08
C MET A 151 4.50 -20.79 -3.77
N GLY A 152 4.97 -19.54 -3.52
CA GLY A 152 5.90 -19.25 -2.45
C GLY A 152 5.39 -19.45 -1.02
N PHE A 153 4.10 -19.20 -0.73
CA PHE A 153 3.64 -19.10 0.67
C PHE A 153 2.82 -20.27 1.17
N TYR A 154 2.19 -21.06 0.31
CA TYR A 154 1.28 -22.13 0.70
C TYR A 154 1.67 -23.47 0.08
N SER A 155 1.87 -24.47 0.92
CA SER A 155 2.09 -25.83 0.45
C SER A 155 0.81 -26.44 -0.13
N PRO A 156 0.90 -27.42 -1.04
CA PRO A 156 -0.25 -28.18 -1.52
C PRO A 156 -1.12 -28.74 -0.39
N GLN A 157 -0.50 -29.24 0.68
CA GLN A 157 -1.20 -29.77 1.85
C GLN A 157 -2.06 -28.67 2.53
N THR A 158 -1.54 -27.46 2.67
CA THR A 158 -2.27 -26.33 3.26
C THR A 158 -3.49 -25.95 2.41
N LEU A 159 -3.32 -25.92 1.08
CA LEU A 159 -4.41 -25.60 0.14
C LEU A 159 -5.51 -26.67 0.20
N VAL A 160 -5.15 -27.95 0.18
CA VAL A 160 -6.10 -29.08 0.29
C VAL A 160 -6.81 -29.06 1.64
N ALA A 161 -6.10 -28.81 2.74
CA ALA A 161 -6.71 -28.72 4.06
C ALA A 161 -7.72 -27.57 4.16
N ASP A 162 -7.39 -26.42 3.55
CA ASP A 162 -8.31 -25.28 3.50
C ASP A 162 -9.56 -25.60 2.66
N ALA A 163 -9.39 -26.17 1.47
CA ALA A 163 -10.50 -26.55 0.60
C ALA A 163 -11.46 -27.54 1.32
N ARG A 164 -10.92 -28.55 1.99
CA ARG A 164 -11.72 -29.52 2.77
C ARG A 164 -12.50 -28.87 3.92
N ARG A 165 -11.90 -27.88 4.62
CA ARG A 165 -12.62 -27.13 5.66
C ARG A 165 -13.80 -26.34 5.10
N HIS A 166 -13.76 -26.01 3.81
CA HIS A 166 -14.84 -25.32 3.10
C HIS A 166 -15.77 -26.26 2.31
N GLY A 167 -15.76 -27.57 2.65
CA GLY A 167 -16.69 -28.54 2.09
C GLY A 167 -16.33 -29.09 0.71
N VAL A 168 -15.11 -28.83 0.22
CA VAL A 168 -14.66 -29.37 -1.06
C VAL A 168 -14.12 -30.79 -0.87
N ALA A 169 -14.67 -31.75 -1.62
CA ALA A 169 -14.10 -33.10 -1.72
C ALA A 169 -12.79 -33.02 -2.51
N VAL A 170 -11.69 -33.47 -1.91
CA VAL A 170 -10.38 -33.50 -2.58
C VAL A 170 -9.85 -34.92 -2.47
N HIS A 171 -9.79 -35.62 -3.60
CA HIS A 171 -9.27 -36.96 -3.72
C HIS A 171 -7.74 -36.98 -3.70
N ARG A 172 -7.17 -38.09 -3.27
CA ARG A 172 -5.73 -38.33 -3.37
C ARG A 172 -5.36 -38.66 -4.82
N PRO A 173 -4.16 -38.27 -5.28
CA PRO A 173 -3.70 -38.72 -6.59
C PRO A 173 -3.73 -40.24 -6.70
N ASP A 174 -4.29 -40.72 -7.80
CA ASP A 174 -4.34 -42.19 -8.14
C ASP A 174 -3.73 -42.34 -9.54
N ILE A 175 -2.78 -43.26 -9.66
CA ILE A 175 -2.02 -43.47 -10.91
C ILE A 175 -2.91 -43.93 -12.08
N ASN A 176 -4.04 -44.59 -11.78
CA ASN A 176 -4.96 -45.08 -12.79
C ASN A 176 -6.09 -44.12 -13.15
N ALA A 177 -6.39 -43.15 -12.27
CA ALA A 177 -7.52 -42.24 -12.43
C ALA A 177 -7.14 -40.80 -12.60
N SER A 178 -6.01 -40.35 -11.99
CA SER A 178 -5.63 -38.94 -12.01
C SER A 178 -4.92 -38.53 -13.29
N LEU A 179 -5.19 -37.31 -13.73
CA LEU A 179 -4.38 -36.59 -14.75
C LEU A 179 -3.10 -36.01 -14.14
N ALA A 180 -2.19 -35.57 -14.99
CA ALA A 180 -0.94 -34.94 -14.55
C ALA A 180 -1.15 -33.64 -13.73
N HIS A 181 -2.27 -32.97 -13.94
CA HIS A 181 -2.63 -31.73 -13.24
C HIS A 181 -3.90 -31.92 -12.43
N ALA A 182 -4.04 -31.13 -11.36
CA ALA A 182 -5.30 -31.06 -10.61
C ALA A 182 -6.45 -30.61 -11.52
N THR A 183 -7.56 -31.34 -11.48
CA THR A 183 -8.76 -31.11 -12.31
C THR A 183 -10.00 -31.14 -11.44
N LEU A 184 -11.10 -30.62 -11.98
CA LEU A 184 -12.42 -30.85 -11.43
C LEU A 184 -12.94 -32.17 -11.96
N GLU A 185 -13.47 -32.98 -11.06
CA GLU A 185 -14.19 -34.20 -11.39
C GLU A 185 -15.68 -33.91 -11.24
N ASN A 186 -16.48 -34.38 -12.21
CA ASN A 186 -17.93 -34.35 -12.05
C ASN A 186 -18.27 -35.45 -11.08
N GLU A 187 -18.89 -35.13 -9.96
CA GLU A 187 -19.59 -36.14 -9.17
C GLU A 187 -20.75 -36.65 -10.04
N GLY A 188 -20.65 -37.88 -10.47
CA GLY A 188 -21.65 -38.58 -11.27
C GLY A 188 -22.98 -38.76 -10.54
#